data_6e8bd9a1022ee6b7e6a4b78c6a8e5678
#
_entry.id   6e8bd9a1022ee6b7e6a4b78c6a8e5678
#
_cell.length_a   1.000
_cell.length_b   1.000
_cell.length_c   1.000
_cell.angle_alpha   90.00
_cell.angle_beta   90.00
_cell.angle_gamma   90.00
#
_symmetry.space_group_name_H-M   'P 1'
#
loop_
_entity.id
_entity.type
_entity.pdbx_description
1 polymer ?
#
loop_
_entity_poly.entity_id
_entity_poly.type
_entity_poly.pdbx_seq_one_letter_code
_entity_poly.pdbx_strand_id
1 'polypeptide(L)' 'MLPLNEQAYNYLQKLILENHFSYQEVYSETKLSKELGISRTPLRDAVHRLAQEGYID' A
#
# COMPACT_ATOMS: atom_id res chain seq x y z
N MET A 1 17.84 5.56 -4.23
CA MET A 1 16.36 5.67 -4.33
C MET A 1 15.74 4.28 -4.27
N LEU A 2 14.67 4.14 -3.51
CA LEU A 2 14.01 2.85 -3.37
C LEU A 2 13.20 2.49 -4.61
N PRO A 3 13.07 1.19 -4.93
CA PRO A 3 12.14 0.77 -5.96
C PRO A 3 10.73 1.22 -5.64
N LEU A 4 9.88 1.32 -6.66
CA LEU A 4 8.51 1.80 -6.49
C LEU A 4 7.69 0.93 -5.54
N ASN A 5 7.89 -0.40 -5.60
CA ASN A 5 7.16 -1.30 -4.70
C ASN A 5 7.59 -1.12 -3.25
N GLU A 6 8.85 -0.79 -2.99
CA GLU A 6 9.31 -0.49 -1.64
C GLU A 6 8.76 0.84 -1.14
N GLN A 7 8.67 1.83 -2.02
CA GLN A 7 8.08 3.12 -1.65
C GLN A 7 6.61 2.95 -1.29
N ALA A 8 5.88 2.18 -2.09
CA ALA A 8 4.47 1.90 -1.82
C ALA A 8 4.30 1.12 -0.52
N TYR A 9 5.16 0.14 -0.29
CA TYR A 9 5.12 -0.65 0.93
C TYR A 9 5.31 0.22 2.16
N ASN A 10 6.33 1.06 2.15
CA ASN A 10 6.62 1.94 3.29
C ASN A 10 5.48 2.91 3.57
N TYR A 11 4.90 3.47 2.52
CA TYR A 11 3.79 4.40 2.65
C TYR A 11 2.56 3.72 3.26
N LEU A 12 2.20 2.55 2.73
CA LEU A 12 1.02 1.82 3.20
C LEU A 12 1.21 1.29 4.62
N GLN A 13 2.42 0.80 4.94
CA GLN A 13 2.71 0.33 6.29
C GLN A 13 2.51 1.46 7.30
N LYS A 14 2.99 2.64 6.98
CA LYS A 14 2.84 3.81 7.85
C LYS A 14 1.38 4.15 8.07
N LEU A 15 0.57 4.15 7.01
CA LEU A 15 -0.86 4.45 7.13
C LEU A 15 -1.57 3.45 8.01
N ILE A 16 -1.25 2.18 7.86
CA ILE A 16 -1.89 1.11 8.63
C ILE A 16 -1.51 1.24 10.10
N LEU A 17 -0.23 1.46 10.41
CA LEU A 17 0.23 1.56 11.78
C LEU A 17 -0.33 2.79 12.50
N GLU A 18 -0.63 3.84 11.76
CA GLU A 18 -1.20 5.06 12.33
C GLU A 18 -2.72 5.04 12.39
N ASN A 19 -3.34 3.94 11.97
CA ASN A 19 -4.80 3.79 11.95
C ASN A 19 -5.50 4.79 11.04
N HIS A 20 -4.80 5.31 10.05
CA HIS A 20 -5.38 6.20 9.06
C HIS A 20 -5.99 5.45 7.89
N PHE A 21 -5.83 4.14 7.87
CA PHE A 21 -6.16 3.34 6.72
C PHE A 21 -6.77 2.01 7.16
N SER A 22 -7.97 1.75 6.70
CA SER A 22 -8.61 0.44 6.84
C SER A 22 -8.67 -0.17 5.45
N TYR A 23 -7.98 -1.28 5.26
CA TYR A 23 -7.87 -1.89 3.94
C TYR A 23 -9.24 -2.16 3.32
N GLN A 24 -10.15 -2.74 4.10
CA GLN A 24 -11.45 -3.11 3.57
C GLN A 24 -12.34 -1.92 3.25
N GLU A 25 -12.18 -0.83 3.99
CA GLU A 25 -13.07 0.33 3.84
C GLU A 25 -12.59 1.33 2.81
N VAL A 26 -11.29 1.55 2.75
CA VAL A 26 -10.75 2.66 1.96
C VAL A 26 -9.77 2.22 0.88
N TYR A 27 -9.42 0.95 0.83
CA TYR A 27 -8.46 0.51 -0.19
C TYR A 27 -9.05 0.64 -1.58
N SER A 28 -8.30 1.28 -2.46
CA SER A 28 -8.62 1.38 -3.87
C SER A 28 -7.29 1.48 -4.61
N GLU A 29 -7.02 0.51 -5.48
CA GLU A 29 -5.80 0.53 -6.27
C GLU A 29 -5.70 1.81 -7.11
N THR A 30 -6.81 2.22 -7.69
CA THR A 30 -6.84 3.41 -8.52
C THR A 30 -6.52 4.65 -7.70
N LYS A 31 -7.16 4.79 -6.55
CA LYS A 31 -6.95 5.95 -5.70
C LYS A 31 -5.51 6.02 -5.18
N LEU A 32 -5.01 4.91 -4.65
CA LEU A 32 -3.66 4.87 -4.11
C LEU A 32 -2.60 5.06 -5.19
N SER A 33 -2.85 4.49 -6.37
CA SER A 33 -1.95 4.67 -7.51
C SER A 33 -1.82 6.15 -7.87
N LYS A 34 -2.93 6.88 -7.86
CA LYS A 34 -2.92 8.31 -8.14
C LYS A 34 -2.21 9.09 -7.05
N GLU A 35 -2.47 8.77 -5.79
CA GLU A 35 -1.85 9.47 -4.67
C GLU A 35 -0.34 9.28 -4.64
N LEU A 36 0.12 8.08 -4.93
CA LEU A 36 1.54 7.76 -4.91
C LEU A 36 2.24 8.10 -6.21
N GLY A 37 1.48 8.28 -7.29
CA GLY A 37 2.07 8.57 -8.59
C GLY A 37 2.77 7.38 -9.21
N ILE A 38 2.31 6.17 -8.93
CA ILE A 38 2.91 4.94 -9.44
C ILE A 38 1.85 4.09 -10.12
N SER A 39 2.29 3.11 -10.92
CA SER A 39 1.37 2.18 -11.56
C SER A 39 0.81 1.21 -10.52
N ARG A 40 -0.24 0.47 -10.91
CA ARG A 40 -0.87 -0.47 -9.99
C ARG A 40 -0.02 -1.70 -9.68
N THR A 41 0.86 -2.08 -10.60
CA THR A 41 1.69 -3.27 -10.41
C THR A 41 2.56 -3.21 -9.15
N PRO A 42 3.41 -2.18 -8.95
CA PRO A 42 4.17 -2.10 -7.70
C PRO A 42 3.28 -1.91 -6.48
N LEU A 43 2.14 -1.26 -6.65
CA LEU A 43 1.20 -1.08 -5.54
C LEU A 43 0.61 -2.41 -5.09
N ARG A 44 0.19 -3.25 -6.03
CA ARG A 44 -0.38 -4.56 -5.71
C ARG A 44 0.66 -5.46 -5.05
N ASP A 45 1.91 -5.38 -5.50
CA ASP A 45 3.00 -6.13 -4.88
C ASP A 45 3.18 -5.74 -3.41
N ALA A 46 3.13 -4.45 -3.12
CA ALA A 46 3.25 -3.95 -1.75
C ALA A 46 2.08 -4.41 -0.88
N VAL A 47 0.86 -4.34 -1.41
CA VAL A 47 -0.33 -4.78 -0.67
C VAL A 47 -0.26 -6.27 -0.38
N HIS A 48 0.15 -7.06 -1.36
CA HIS A 48 0.28 -8.50 -1.18
C HIS A 48 1.29 -8.83 -0.09
N ARG A 49 2.40 -8.12 -0.09
CA ARG A 49 3.45 -8.31 0.91
C ARG A 49 2.95 -7.97 2.32
N LEU A 50 2.21 -6.87 2.45
CA LEU A 50 1.63 -6.48 3.74
C LEU A 50 0.62 -7.52 4.24
N ALA A 51 -0.16 -8.09 3.34
CA ALA A 51 -1.12 -9.13 3.70
C ALA A 51 -0.40 -10.37 4.21
N GLN A 52 0.69 -10.76 3.55
CA GLN A 52 1.48 -11.91 3.98
C GLN A 52 2.12 -11.69 5.34
N GLU A 53 2.43 -10.45 5.68
CA GLU A 53 3.05 -10.12 6.96
C GLU A 53 2.03 -9.89 8.07
N GLY A 54 0.75 -9.98 7.75
CA GLY A 54 -0.30 -9.86 8.75
C GLY A 54 -0.78 -8.46 9.04
N TYR A 55 -0.35 -7.48 8.28
CA TYR A 55 -0.82 -6.10 8.47
C TYR A 55 -2.20 -5.87 7.89
N ILE A 56 -2.60 -6.67 6.92
CA ILE A 56 -3.89 -6.56 6.23
C ILE A 56 -4.58 -7.91 6.28
N ASP A 57 -5.85 -7.92 6.59
CA ASP A 57 -6.66 -9.14 6.58
C ASP A 57 -7.06 -9.56 5.17
#